data_03eac30983c05c025209f6b1bff7bdb0
#
_entry.id   03eac30983c05c025209f6b1bff7bdb0
#
_cell.length_a   1.000
_cell.length_b   1.000
_cell.length_c   1.000
_cell.angle_alpha   90.00
_cell.angle_beta   90.00
_cell.angle_gamma   90.00
#
_symmetry.space_group_name_H-M   'P 1'
#
loop_
_entity.id
_entity.type
_entity.pdbx_description
1 polymer ?
#
loop_
_entity_poly.entity_id
_entity_poly.type
_entity_poly.pdbx_seq_one_letter_code
_entity_poly.pdbx_strand_id
1 'polypeptide(L)'
;MDISDFYQTFFDEADELLADMEQHLLGLDPQEPDSEQLNAIFRAAHSIKGGAGTFGFTVLQETTHILENILDGARRGEMQLSTDIINLFLETKDIMQEQLDAYKTAQEPNAESFNYICEALRQLALEAKGLPVAAPVAVAA
;
A
#
# COMPACT_ATOMS: atom_id res chain seq x y z
N MET A 1 2.45 -28.83 -12.76
CA MET A 1 2.75 -27.38 -12.66
C MET A 1 3.54 -27.13 -11.39
N ASP A 2 4.69 -26.50 -11.55
CA ASP A 2 5.57 -26.23 -10.43
C ASP A 2 5.04 -25.04 -9.61
N ILE A 3 5.32 -25.01 -8.32
CA ILE A 3 4.90 -23.92 -7.44
C ILE A 3 5.48 -22.57 -7.90
N SER A 4 6.68 -22.61 -8.52
CA SER A 4 7.30 -21.40 -9.05
C SER A 4 6.48 -20.76 -10.17
N ASP A 5 5.68 -21.54 -10.90
CA ASP A 5 4.79 -20.99 -11.92
C ASP A 5 3.69 -20.15 -11.31
N PHE A 6 3.20 -20.54 -10.13
CA PHE A 6 2.19 -19.78 -9.41
C PHE A 6 2.78 -18.48 -8.88
N TYR A 7 4.01 -18.53 -8.36
CA TYR A 7 4.69 -17.33 -7.90
C TYR A 7 4.89 -16.34 -9.05
N GLN A 8 5.30 -16.85 -10.22
CA GLN A 8 5.54 -15.99 -11.37
C GLN A 8 4.25 -15.33 -11.83
N THR A 9 3.15 -16.06 -11.85
CA THR A 9 1.85 -15.49 -12.21
C THR A 9 1.48 -14.37 -11.24
N PHE A 10 1.66 -14.59 -9.93
CA PHE A 10 1.39 -13.55 -8.96
C PHE A 10 2.29 -12.33 -9.18
N PHE A 11 3.59 -12.54 -9.41
CA PHE A 11 4.51 -11.43 -9.62
C PHE A 11 4.10 -10.60 -10.82
N ASP A 12 3.72 -11.25 -11.92
CA ASP A 12 3.31 -10.54 -13.13
C ASP A 12 2.02 -9.74 -12.89
N GLU A 13 1.05 -10.34 -12.22
CA GLU A 13 -0.20 -9.66 -11.90
C GLU A 13 0.02 -8.49 -10.94
N ALA A 14 0.87 -8.69 -9.93
CA ALA A 14 1.14 -7.64 -8.95
C ALA A 14 1.88 -6.46 -9.60
N ASP A 15 2.80 -6.72 -10.52
CA ASP A 15 3.46 -5.65 -11.27
C ASP A 15 2.43 -4.80 -12.03
N GLU A 16 1.47 -5.45 -12.69
CA GLU A 16 0.43 -4.74 -13.44
C GLU A 16 -0.47 -3.94 -12.50
N LEU A 17 -0.84 -4.54 -11.36
CA LEU A 17 -1.71 -3.86 -10.40
C LEU A 17 -1.01 -2.65 -9.78
N LEU A 18 0.30 -2.75 -9.50
CA LEU A 18 1.06 -1.61 -8.99
C LEU A 18 1.17 -0.50 -10.02
N ALA A 19 1.36 -0.84 -11.30
CA ALA A 19 1.40 0.15 -12.37
C ALA A 19 0.06 0.85 -12.51
N ASP A 20 -1.05 0.11 -12.46
CA ASP A 20 -2.39 0.67 -12.52
C ASP A 20 -2.66 1.59 -11.33
N MET A 21 -2.24 1.16 -10.14
CA MET A 21 -2.39 1.97 -8.93
C MET A 21 -1.67 3.31 -9.08
N GLU A 22 -0.45 3.29 -9.61
CA GLU A 22 0.31 4.51 -9.85
C GLU A 22 -0.42 5.45 -10.80
N GLN A 23 -0.95 4.92 -11.90
CA GLN A 23 -1.66 5.75 -12.89
C GLN A 23 -2.88 6.42 -12.26
N HIS A 24 -3.65 5.67 -11.49
CA HIS A 24 -4.82 6.24 -10.83
C HIS A 24 -4.44 7.27 -9.77
N LEU A 25 -3.38 7.00 -8.99
CA LEU A 25 -2.93 7.95 -7.97
C LEU A 25 -2.45 9.26 -8.58
N LEU A 26 -1.73 9.17 -9.70
CA LEU A 26 -1.24 10.35 -10.40
C LEU A 26 -2.37 11.18 -11.01
N GLY A 27 -3.49 10.54 -11.33
CA GLY A 27 -4.64 11.22 -11.91
C GLY A 27 -5.67 11.71 -10.90
N LEU A 28 -5.47 11.43 -9.60
CA LEU A 28 -6.44 11.83 -8.59
C LEU A 28 -6.37 13.33 -8.30
N ASP A 29 -7.54 13.98 -8.28
CA ASP A 29 -7.66 15.35 -7.81
C ASP A 29 -7.92 15.28 -6.30
N PRO A 30 -7.02 15.78 -5.45
CA PRO A 30 -7.23 15.68 -4.00
C PRO A 30 -8.50 16.39 -3.52
N GLN A 31 -8.97 17.40 -4.23
CA GLN A 31 -10.14 18.17 -3.81
C GLN A 31 -11.45 17.51 -4.25
N GLU A 32 -11.42 16.84 -5.39
CA GLU A 32 -12.59 16.13 -5.91
C GLU A 32 -12.16 14.76 -6.42
N PRO A 33 -11.79 13.86 -5.50
CA PRO A 33 -11.30 12.54 -5.93
C PRO A 33 -12.41 11.75 -6.61
N ASP A 34 -12.09 11.21 -7.78
CA ASP A 34 -13.02 10.41 -8.55
C ASP A 34 -13.24 9.08 -7.82
N SER A 35 -14.48 8.77 -7.50
CA SER A 35 -14.81 7.56 -6.76
C SER A 35 -14.42 6.29 -7.52
N GLU A 36 -14.51 6.31 -8.86
CA GLU A 36 -14.11 5.13 -9.64
C GLU A 36 -12.61 4.91 -9.56
N GLN A 37 -11.82 5.98 -9.57
CA GLN A 37 -10.37 5.87 -9.41
C GLN A 37 -10.01 5.37 -8.02
N LEU A 38 -10.65 5.88 -6.97
CA LEU A 38 -10.42 5.41 -5.60
C LEU A 38 -10.77 3.93 -5.47
N ASN A 39 -11.88 3.51 -6.06
CA ASN A 39 -12.27 2.11 -6.03
C ASN A 39 -11.27 1.23 -6.79
N ALA A 40 -10.73 1.72 -7.91
CA ALA A 40 -9.73 0.97 -8.67
C ALA A 40 -8.45 0.79 -7.86
N ILE A 41 -8.00 1.85 -7.18
CA ILE A 41 -6.81 1.79 -6.33
C ILE A 41 -7.04 0.82 -5.17
N PHE A 42 -8.21 0.90 -4.53
CA PHE A 42 -8.57 -0.01 -3.44
C PHE A 42 -8.57 -1.47 -3.91
N ARG A 43 -9.20 -1.75 -5.06
CA ARG A 43 -9.25 -3.11 -5.57
C ARG A 43 -7.89 -3.65 -5.94
N ALA A 44 -7.00 -2.81 -6.46
CA ALA A 44 -5.63 -3.22 -6.76
C ALA A 44 -4.90 -3.62 -5.47
N ALA A 45 -5.01 -2.80 -4.43
CA ALA A 45 -4.41 -3.12 -3.13
C ALA A 45 -4.99 -4.42 -2.56
N HIS A 46 -6.32 -4.58 -2.64
CA HIS A 46 -6.98 -5.77 -2.12
C HIS A 46 -6.49 -7.04 -2.83
N SER A 47 -6.34 -6.98 -4.16
CA SER A 47 -5.87 -8.13 -4.93
C SER A 47 -4.41 -8.48 -4.60
N ILE A 48 -3.56 -7.47 -4.45
CA ILE A 48 -2.16 -7.69 -4.08
C ILE A 48 -2.09 -8.32 -2.69
N LYS A 49 -2.87 -7.80 -1.74
CA LYS A 49 -2.90 -8.33 -0.38
C LYS A 49 -3.30 -9.81 -0.39
N GLY A 50 -4.35 -10.13 -1.14
CA GLY A 50 -4.85 -11.51 -1.22
C GLY A 50 -3.82 -12.47 -1.79
N GLY A 51 -3.17 -12.08 -2.88
CA GLY A 51 -2.13 -12.91 -3.49
C GLY A 51 -0.91 -13.05 -2.59
N ALA A 52 -0.47 -11.96 -1.97
CA ALA A 52 0.67 -11.99 -1.06
C ALA A 52 0.39 -12.93 0.12
N GLY A 53 -0.84 -12.88 0.66
CA GLY A 53 -1.23 -13.77 1.75
C GLY A 53 -1.23 -15.23 1.33
N THR A 54 -1.70 -15.52 0.12
CA THR A 54 -1.75 -16.87 -0.40
C THR A 54 -0.37 -17.52 -0.46
N PHE A 55 0.64 -16.73 -0.83
CA PHE A 55 2.00 -17.26 -1.01
C PHE A 55 2.92 -17.02 0.19
N GLY A 56 2.40 -16.43 1.26
CA GLY A 56 3.19 -16.20 2.47
C GLY A 56 4.16 -15.04 2.37
N PHE A 57 3.92 -14.09 1.47
CA PHE A 57 4.75 -12.88 1.34
C PHE A 57 4.30 -11.86 2.40
N THR A 58 4.65 -12.15 3.64
CA THR A 58 4.11 -11.51 4.83
C THR A 58 4.35 -9.99 4.88
N VAL A 59 5.54 -9.55 4.53
CA VAL A 59 5.89 -8.12 4.58
C VAL A 59 5.05 -7.33 3.58
N LEU A 60 4.91 -7.84 2.37
CA LEU A 60 4.07 -7.20 1.35
C LEU A 60 2.61 -7.23 1.76
N GLN A 61 2.15 -8.35 2.30
CA GLN A 61 0.77 -8.48 2.77
C GLN A 61 0.45 -7.45 3.85
N GLU A 62 1.35 -7.29 4.83
CA GLU A 62 1.15 -6.38 5.95
C GLU A 62 1.11 -4.92 5.49
N THR A 63 2.06 -4.51 4.65
CA THR A 63 2.11 -3.16 4.11
C THR A 63 0.83 -2.86 3.34
N THR A 64 0.43 -3.77 2.49
CA THR A 64 -0.75 -3.60 1.64
C THR A 64 -2.04 -3.57 2.47
N HIS A 65 -2.10 -4.36 3.55
CA HIS A 65 -3.25 -4.37 4.43
C HIS A 65 -3.47 -3.01 5.10
N ILE A 66 -2.40 -2.39 5.58
CA ILE A 66 -2.49 -1.08 6.20
C ILE A 66 -2.96 -0.04 5.18
N LEU A 67 -2.38 -0.07 3.98
CA LEU A 67 -2.77 0.83 2.89
C LEU A 67 -4.24 0.64 2.52
N GLU A 68 -4.68 -0.62 2.40
CA GLU A 68 -6.05 -0.94 2.03
C GLU A 68 -7.05 -0.33 3.02
N ASN A 69 -6.75 -0.42 4.31
CA ASN A 69 -7.64 0.14 5.33
C ASN A 69 -7.78 1.66 5.19
N ILE A 70 -6.69 2.33 4.88
CA ILE A 70 -6.71 3.78 4.70
C ILE A 70 -7.46 4.15 3.42
N LEU A 71 -7.23 3.40 2.34
CA LEU A 71 -7.93 3.61 1.07
C LEU A 71 -9.44 3.38 1.24
N ASP A 72 -9.83 2.44 2.07
CA ASP A 72 -11.23 2.19 2.35
C ASP A 72 -11.87 3.41 3.01
N GLY A 73 -11.18 4.03 3.95
CA GLY A 73 -11.65 5.27 4.57
C GLY A 73 -11.77 6.40 3.57
N ALA A 74 -10.80 6.53 2.66
CA ALA A 74 -10.83 7.56 1.64
C ALA A 74 -12.00 7.38 0.69
N ARG A 75 -12.25 6.15 0.22
CA ARG A 75 -13.34 5.91 -0.73
C ARG A 75 -14.72 6.04 -0.09
N ARG A 76 -14.82 5.91 1.24
CA ARG A 76 -16.07 6.11 1.96
C ARG A 76 -16.31 7.58 2.32
N GLY A 77 -15.37 8.45 1.99
CA GLY A 77 -15.48 9.85 2.34
C GLY A 77 -15.17 10.15 3.80
N GLU A 78 -14.55 9.20 4.50
CA GLU A 78 -14.22 9.36 5.93
C GLU A 78 -12.92 10.11 6.16
N MET A 79 -12.14 10.35 5.11
CA MET A 79 -10.95 11.17 5.21
C MET A 79 -10.83 12.03 3.97
N GLN A 80 -10.35 13.25 4.17
CA GLN A 80 -10.15 14.17 3.08
C GLN A 80 -8.72 13.99 2.55
N LEU A 81 -8.60 13.84 1.23
CA LEU A 81 -7.30 13.69 0.61
C LEU A 81 -6.60 15.03 0.46
N SER A 82 -5.29 14.98 0.35
CA SER A 82 -4.46 16.12 0.06
C SER A 82 -3.33 15.67 -0.85
N THR A 83 -2.61 16.62 -1.42
CA THR A 83 -1.43 16.29 -2.23
C THR A 83 -0.42 15.48 -1.42
N ASP A 84 -0.20 15.85 -0.16
CA ASP A 84 0.74 15.14 0.71
C ASP A 84 0.30 13.70 0.95
N ILE A 85 -1.00 13.47 1.14
CA ILE A 85 -1.53 12.13 1.35
C ILE A 85 -1.36 11.28 0.09
N ILE A 86 -1.66 11.86 -1.08
CA ILE A 86 -1.48 11.14 -2.35
C ILE A 86 -0.01 10.80 -2.56
N ASN A 87 0.89 11.72 -2.22
CA ASN A 87 2.33 11.46 -2.32
C ASN A 87 2.76 10.32 -1.38
N LEU A 88 2.16 10.23 -0.19
CA LEU A 88 2.44 9.13 0.72
C LEU A 88 1.95 7.80 0.14
N PHE A 89 0.80 7.80 -0.52
CA PHE A 89 0.30 6.59 -1.19
C PHE A 89 1.23 6.18 -2.33
N LEU A 90 1.75 7.14 -3.08
CA LEU A 90 2.72 6.85 -4.15
C LEU A 90 4.01 6.28 -3.58
N GLU A 91 4.48 6.82 -2.47
CA GLU A 91 5.66 6.31 -1.78
C GLU A 91 5.41 4.88 -1.29
N THR A 92 4.22 4.63 -0.76
CA THR A 92 3.83 3.30 -0.31
C THR A 92 3.87 2.31 -1.48
N LYS A 93 3.33 2.72 -2.64
CA LYS A 93 3.35 1.90 -3.84
C LYS A 93 4.79 1.58 -4.26
N ASP A 94 5.69 2.55 -4.19
CA ASP A 94 7.09 2.32 -4.53
C ASP A 94 7.74 1.32 -3.57
N ILE A 95 7.42 1.40 -2.28
CA ILE A 95 7.95 0.45 -1.30
C ILE A 95 7.36 -0.95 -1.53
N MET A 96 6.08 -1.03 -1.87
CA MET A 96 5.47 -2.31 -2.24
C MET A 96 6.16 -2.93 -3.45
N GLN A 97 6.56 -2.10 -4.42
CA GLN A 97 7.31 -2.60 -5.58
C GLN A 97 8.67 -3.15 -5.16
N GLU A 98 9.38 -2.47 -4.25
CA GLU A 98 10.66 -2.96 -3.73
C GLU A 98 10.46 -4.29 -3.00
N GLN A 99 9.40 -4.42 -2.22
CA GLN A 99 9.09 -5.65 -1.49
C GLN A 99 8.81 -6.79 -2.48
N LEU A 100 8.01 -6.52 -3.50
CA LEU A 100 7.70 -7.49 -4.52
C LEU A 100 8.98 -7.95 -5.25
N ASP A 101 9.84 -7.00 -5.60
CA ASP A 101 11.08 -7.29 -6.30
C ASP A 101 12.03 -8.15 -5.44
N ALA A 102 12.05 -7.92 -4.11
CA ALA A 102 12.82 -8.76 -3.20
C ALA A 102 12.33 -10.20 -3.24
N TYR A 103 11.01 -10.40 -3.19
CA TYR A 103 10.44 -11.74 -3.27
C TYR A 103 10.74 -12.43 -4.60
N LYS A 104 10.81 -11.67 -5.69
CA LYS A 104 11.15 -12.24 -7.00
C LYS A 104 12.53 -12.88 -7.01
N THR A 105 13.43 -12.38 -6.18
CA THR A 105 14.80 -12.90 -6.08
C THR A 105 15.03 -13.70 -4.81
N ALA A 106 13.94 -14.13 -4.16
CA ALA A 106 13.96 -14.91 -2.93
C ALA A 106 14.73 -14.24 -1.80
N GLN A 107 14.65 -12.91 -1.74
CA GLN A 107 15.29 -12.12 -0.68
C GLN A 107 14.23 -11.56 0.26
N GLU A 108 14.63 -11.27 1.49
CA GLU A 108 13.73 -10.63 2.44
C GLU A 108 13.62 -9.15 2.10
N PRO A 109 12.41 -8.58 2.13
CA PRO A 109 12.24 -7.16 1.93
C PRO A 109 12.96 -6.33 2.99
N ASN A 110 13.30 -5.10 2.65
CA ASN A 110 14.03 -4.20 3.54
C ASN A 110 13.18 -3.85 4.77
N ALA A 111 13.72 -4.14 5.96
CA ALA A 111 13.00 -3.92 7.21
C ALA A 111 12.84 -2.44 7.55
N GLU A 112 13.82 -1.62 7.20
CA GLU A 112 13.76 -0.19 7.52
C GLU A 112 12.66 0.50 6.72
N SER A 113 12.57 0.24 5.42
CA SER A 113 11.53 0.85 4.60
C SER A 113 10.14 0.33 5.00
N PHE A 114 10.04 -0.95 5.36
CA PHE A 114 8.80 -1.50 5.86
C PHE A 114 8.35 -0.79 7.14
N ASN A 115 9.23 -0.66 8.12
CA ASN A 115 8.90 0.01 9.37
C ASN A 115 8.54 1.48 9.16
N TYR A 116 9.29 2.15 8.30
CA TYR A 116 9.05 3.55 7.97
C TYR A 116 7.65 3.77 7.39
N ILE A 117 7.31 2.97 6.38
CA ILE A 117 6.04 3.20 5.68
C ILE A 117 4.84 2.79 6.54
N CYS A 118 4.97 1.72 7.31
CA CYS A 118 3.89 1.31 8.20
C CYS A 118 3.62 2.37 9.26
N GLU A 119 4.68 2.96 9.82
CA GLU A 119 4.52 4.02 10.81
C GLU A 119 3.88 5.26 10.20
N ALA A 120 4.34 5.66 9.02
CA ALA A 120 3.78 6.83 8.34
C ALA A 120 2.28 6.63 8.04
N LEU A 121 1.91 5.46 7.57
CA LEU A 121 0.51 5.15 7.28
C LEU A 121 -0.34 5.10 8.56
N ARG A 122 0.20 4.54 9.64
CA ARG A 122 -0.53 4.51 10.92
C ARG A 122 -0.76 5.91 11.46
N GLN A 123 0.24 6.79 11.36
CA GLN A 123 0.08 8.17 11.77
C GLN A 123 -0.99 8.88 10.95
N LEU A 124 -0.99 8.66 9.64
CA LEU A 124 -2.02 9.22 8.78
C LEU A 124 -3.41 8.75 9.21
N ALA A 125 -3.56 7.47 9.52
CA ALA A 125 -4.84 6.91 9.96
C ALA A 125 -5.32 7.55 11.26
N LEU A 126 -4.40 7.80 12.19
CA LEU A 126 -4.74 8.46 13.46
C LEU A 126 -5.18 9.91 13.23
N GLU A 127 -4.47 10.64 12.39
CA GLU A 127 -4.82 12.00 12.05
C GLU A 127 -6.21 12.07 11.41
N ALA A 128 -6.48 11.15 10.51
CA ALA A 128 -7.76 11.12 9.81
C ALA A 128 -8.93 10.88 10.77
N LYS A 129 -8.67 10.20 11.89
CA LYS A 129 -9.70 9.95 12.90
C LYS A 129 -9.77 11.09 13.92
N GLY A 130 -8.96 12.12 13.76
CA GLY A 130 -8.93 13.23 14.71
C GLY A 130 -8.26 12.88 16.03
N LEU A 131 -7.52 11.78 16.09
CA LEU A 131 -6.81 11.40 17.29
C LEU A 131 -5.44 12.08 17.33
N PRO A 132 -4.97 12.47 18.53
CA PRO A 132 -3.66 13.07 18.61
C PRO A 132 -2.59 12.08 18.15
N VAL A 133 -1.73 12.55 17.27
CA VAL A 133 -0.61 11.75 16.82
C VAL A 133 0.36 11.69 17.97
N ALA A 134 0.54 10.51 18.53
CA ALA A 134 1.55 10.34 19.55
C ALA A 134 2.87 10.64 18.87
N ALA A 135 3.63 11.49 19.48
CA ALA A 135 4.95 11.77 19.00
C ALA A 135 5.65 10.44 18.85
N PRO A 136 6.35 10.28 17.78
CA PRO A 136 6.97 9.04 17.47
C PRO A 136 7.80 8.65 18.64
N VAL A 137 7.26 7.84 19.31
CA VAL A 137 7.86 7.31 20.45
C VAL A 137 9.12 6.88 19.98
N ALA A 138 9.83 7.69 20.04
CA ALA A 138 10.98 7.36 19.85
C ALA A 138 11.25 6.09 19.98
N VAL A 139 10.83 5.67 19.27
CA VAL A 139 11.06 4.62 19.26
C VAL A 139 12.19 4.28 19.60
N ALA A 140 12.52 4.55 20.15
CA ALA A 140 13.34 4.22 20.52
C ALA A 140 13.86 3.72 20.82
N ALA A 141 14.00 3.91 20.80
CA ALA A 141 14.70 3.47 21.21
C ALA A 141 15.08 2.63 21.24
#